data_ef2581fa8973c882f87f55d7b45ffd76
#
_entry.id   ef2581fa8973c882f87f55d7b45ffd76
#
_cell.length_a   1.000
_cell.length_b   1.000
_cell.length_c   1.000
_cell.angle_alpha   90.00
_cell.angle_beta   90.00
_cell.angle_gamma   90.00
#
_symmetry.space_group_name_H-M   'P 1'
#
loop_
_entity.id
_entity.type
_entity.pdbx_description
1 polymer ?
#
loop_
_entity_poly.entity_id
_entity_poly.type
_entity_poly.pdbx_seq_one_letter_code
_entity_poly.pdbx_strand_id
1 'polypeptide(L)'
;MKKLIALMFAVALASSAFTASAQEDPMVGGAAMFPSKNIVENALNSQDHTTLVAAVKAAGLVDTLESPGPFTVFAPTNEAFAKLPAGTVDTLLKPENKDQLVKVLTYHVVAGRVTSKQLIGMIKRGGGKAELKTVSGGTLTASLDMGKVVLTDEKGGKSTITIADVYQSNGVIHVVDSVVLPN
;
A
#
# COMPACT_ATOMS: atom_id res chain seq x y z
N MET A 1 -80.63 -10.03 -0.72
CA MET A 1 -79.55 -11.05 -0.69
C MET A 1 -78.35 -10.47 -1.41
N LYS A 2 -77.41 -9.81 -0.67
CA LYS A 2 -76.22 -9.15 -1.21
C LYS A 2 -75.04 -9.92 -0.71
N LYS A 3 -74.29 -10.57 -1.61
CA LYS A 3 -73.03 -11.29 -1.30
C LYS A 3 -71.91 -10.30 -1.33
N LEU A 4 -71.25 -10.06 -0.17
CA LEU A 4 -69.99 -9.35 -0.06
C LEU A 4 -68.87 -10.33 -0.47
N ILE A 5 -68.10 -9.97 -1.49
CA ILE A 5 -66.84 -10.61 -1.84
C ILE A 5 -65.75 -9.81 -1.21
N ALA A 6 -65.08 -10.35 -0.19
CA ALA A 6 -63.89 -9.76 0.41
C ALA A 6 -62.67 -10.13 -0.46
N LEU A 7 -62.05 -9.11 -1.05
CA LEU A 7 -60.81 -9.25 -1.82
C LEU A 7 -59.61 -9.10 -0.85
N MET A 8 -58.96 -10.21 -0.54
CA MET A 8 -57.70 -10.20 0.22
C MET A 8 -56.57 -9.79 -0.71
N PHE A 9 -56.02 -8.62 -0.46
CA PHE A 9 -54.73 -8.18 -1.04
C PHE A 9 -53.60 -8.82 -0.24
N ALA A 10 -52.96 -9.83 -0.81
CA ALA A 10 -51.71 -10.37 -0.29
C ALA A 10 -50.57 -9.46 -0.74
N VAL A 11 -50.06 -8.64 0.19
CA VAL A 11 -48.81 -7.88 -0.03
C VAL A 11 -47.63 -8.83 0.15
N ALA A 12 -47.07 -9.29 -0.98
CA ALA A 12 -45.79 -9.99 -0.96
C ALA A 12 -44.66 -8.99 -0.68
N LEU A 13 -44.15 -9.00 0.55
CA LEU A 13 -42.86 -8.33 0.86
C LEU A 13 -41.75 -9.11 0.15
N ALA A 14 -41.30 -8.61 -0.98
CA ALA A 14 -40.05 -9.02 -1.58
C ALA A 14 -38.89 -8.53 -0.71
N SER A 15 -38.42 -9.40 0.17
CA SER A 15 -37.16 -9.17 0.90
C SER A 15 -36.01 -9.22 -0.12
N SER A 16 -35.59 -8.06 -0.62
CA SER A 16 -34.35 -7.93 -1.38
C SER A 16 -33.19 -8.23 -0.42
N ALA A 17 -32.73 -9.47 -0.43
CA ALA A 17 -31.47 -9.81 0.20
C ALA A 17 -30.37 -9.01 -0.52
N PHE A 18 -29.92 -7.92 0.10
CA PHE A 18 -28.65 -7.31 -0.25
C PHE A 18 -27.57 -8.34 0.07
N THR A 19 -27.15 -9.09 -0.95
CA THR A 19 -25.89 -9.81 -0.88
C THR A 19 -24.81 -8.72 -0.84
N ALA A 20 -24.34 -8.38 0.35
CA ALA A 20 -23.10 -7.66 0.51
C ALA A 20 -22.05 -8.52 -0.19
N SER A 21 -21.53 -8.08 -1.33
CA SER A 21 -20.32 -8.64 -1.92
C SER A 21 -19.27 -8.54 -0.84
N ALA A 22 -18.91 -9.66 -0.22
CA ALA A 22 -17.73 -9.74 0.61
C ALA A 22 -16.57 -9.39 -0.33
N GLN A 23 -16.05 -8.19 -0.20
CA GLN A 23 -14.83 -7.78 -0.90
C GLN A 23 -13.74 -8.65 -0.32
N GLU A 24 -13.25 -9.61 -1.12
CA GLU A 24 -12.18 -10.48 -0.68
C GLU A 24 -10.97 -9.61 -0.34
N ASP A 25 -10.43 -9.79 0.87
CA ASP A 25 -9.26 -9.07 1.31
C ASP A 25 -8.07 -9.44 0.39
N PRO A 26 -7.32 -8.45 -0.11
CA PRO A 26 -6.22 -8.74 -1.01
C PRO A 26 -5.18 -9.64 -0.34
N MET A 27 -4.75 -10.67 -1.06
CA MET A 27 -3.71 -11.58 -0.60
C MET A 27 -2.34 -11.02 -0.96
N VAL A 28 -1.47 -10.89 0.03
CA VAL A 28 -0.07 -10.44 -0.17
C VAL A 28 0.86 -11.35 0.62
N GLY A 29 1.79 -11.99 -0.07
CA GLY A 29 2.74 -12.92 0.56
C GLY A 29 2.05 -14.09 1.28
N GLY A 30 0.98 -14.61 0.69
CA GLY A 30 0.23 -15.74 1.25
C GLY A 30 -0.68 -15.41 2.44
N ALA A 31 -0.80 -14.14 2.82
CA ALA A 31 -1.68 -13.69 3.91
C ALA A 31 -2.72 -12.70 3.43
N ALA A 32 -3.93 -12.79 3.98
CA ALA A 32 -4.99 -11.81 3.75
C ALA A 32 -4.64 -10.50 4.47
N MET A 33 -4.81 -9.38 3.76
CA MET A 33 -4.59 -8.04 4.28
C MET A 33 -5.91 -7.43 4.72
N PHE A 34 -6.08 -7.28 6.02
CA PHE A 34 -7.34 -6.81 6.59
C PHE A 34 -7.38 -5.28 6.69
N PRO A 35 -8.39 -4.60 6.12
CA PRO A 35 -8.54 -3.14 6.26
C PRO A 35 -8.73 -2.66 7.69
N SER A 36 -9.10 -3.55 8.61
CA SER A 36 -9.23 -3.27 10.04
C SER A 36 -7.92 -3.24 10.80
N LYS A 37 -6.84 -3.80 10.22
CA LYS A 37 -5.49 -3.81 10.80
C LYS A 37 -4.66 -2.65 10.27
N ASN A 38 -3.66 -2.23 11.05
CA ASN A 38 -2.72 -1.21 10.60
C ASN A 38 -1.66 -1.77 9.64
N ILE A 39 -0.85 -0.88 9.08
CA ILE A 39 0.20 -1.22 8.09
C ILE A 39 1.18 -2.27 8.64
N VAL A 40 1.62 -2.11 9.88
CA VAL A 40 2.61 -3.01 10.50
C VAL A 40 2.02 -4.38 10.82
N GLU A 41 0.81 -4.41 11.38
CA GLU A 41 0.11 -5.66 11.71
C GLU A 41 -0.13 -6.54 10.49
N ASN A 42 -0.47 -5.94 9.35
CA ASN A 42 -0.64 -6.67 8.09
C ASN A 42 0.71 -7.09 7.50
N ALA A 43 1.71 -6.21 7.51
CA ALA A 43 3.04 -6.53 7.00
C ALA A 43 3.70 -7.70 7.76
N LEU A 44 3.46 -7.80 9.06
CA LEU A 44 3.95 -8.92 9.89
C LEU A 44 3.43 -10.29 9.45
N ASN A 45 2.24 -10.34 8.84
CA ASN A 45 1.65 -11.59 8.36
C ASN A 45 2.10 -11.96 6.94
N SER A 46 2.70 -11.02 6.21
CA SER A 46 3.15 -11.25 4.83
C SER A 46 4.52 -11.92 4.78
N GLN A 47 4.60 -13.09 4.15
CA GLN A 47 5.86 -13.79 3.93
C GLN A 47 6.79 -13.07 2.94
N ASP A 48 6.23 -12.23 2.07
CA ASP A 48 6.98 -11.46 1.07
C ASP A 48 7.61 -10.19 1.63
N HIS A 49 7.29 -9.79 2.88
CA HIS A 49 7.74 -8.54 3.49
C HIS A 49 8.55 -8.73 4.76
N THR A 50 9.11 -9.92 5.00
CA THR A 50 9.88 -10.23 6.21
C THR A 50 11.12 -9.33 6.35
N THR A 51 11.82 -9.05 5.25
CA THR A 51 12.98 -8.14 5.23
C THR A 51 12.56 -6.71 5.54
N LEU A 52 11.44 -6.23 4.97
CA LEU A 52 10.89 -4.90 5.25
C LEU A 52 10.53 -4.76 6.74
N VAL A 53 9.87 -5.75 7.31
CA VAL A 53 9.50 -5.76 8.73
C VAL A 53 10.73 -5.73 9.63
N ALA A 54 11.77 -6.51 9.31
CA ALA A 54 13.04 -6.47 10.03
C ALA A 54 13.70 -5.10 9.95
N ALA A 55 13.69 -4.47 8.77
CA ALA A 55 14.23 -3.13 8.56
C ALA A 55 13.45 -2.06 9.35
N VAL A 56 12.13 -2.12 9.36
CA VAL A 56 11.26 -1.18 10.12
C VAL A 56 11.52 -1.30 11.62
N LYS A 57 11.68 -2.52 12.14
CA LYS A 57 12.03 -2.77 13.56
C LYS A 57 13.42 -2.24 13.88
N ALA A 58 14.42 -2.53 13.06
CA ALA A 58 15.81 -2.05 13.24
C ALA A 58 15.89 -0.51 13.21
N ALA A 59 15.10 0.12 12.35
CA ALA A 59 15.00 1.58 12.26
C ALA A 59 14.26 2.22 13.44
N GLY A 60 13.47 1.45 14.21
CA GLY A 60 12.61 1.97 15.27
C GLY A 60 11.39 2.74 14.74
N LEU A 61 10.90 2.41 13.54
CA LEU A 61 9.79 3.08 12.87
C LEU A 61 8.43 2.39 13.09
N VAL A 62 8.38 1.35 13.90
CA VAL A 62 7.15 0.59 14.18
C VAL A 62 6.06 1.53 14.70
N ASP A 63 6.31 2.24 15.79
CA ASP A 63 5.34 3.16 16.41
C ASP A 63 4.91 4.28 15.45
N THR A 64 5.84 4.76 14.61
CA THR A 64 5.54 5.79 13.60
C THR A 64 4.56 5.27 12.55
N LEU A 65 4.76 4.03 12.06
CA LEU A 65 3.90 3.41 11.06
C LEU A 65 2.60 2.84 11.63
N GLU A 66 2.50 2.65 12.94
CA GLU A 66 1.28 2.29 13.66
C GLU A 66 0.44 3.51 14.05
N SER A 67 1.02 4.71 13.99
CA SER A 67 0.31 5.95 14.32
C SER A 67 -0.90 6.17 13.39
N PRO A 68 -1.88 6.99 13.81
CA PRO A 68 -3.14 7.18 13.07
C PRO A 68 -2.98 8.02 11.80
N GLY A 69 -2.13 7.66 10.88
CA GLY A 69 -1.90 8.26 9.57
C GLY A 69 -2.85 9.36 9.09
N PRO A 70 -3.32 9.38 7.86
CA PRO A 70 -3.10 8.36 6.83
C PRO A 70 -1.71 8.37 6.20
N PHE A 71 -1.24 7.16 5.85
CA PHE A 71 0.03 6.98 5.13
C PHE A 71 -0.17 6.21 3.84
N THR A 72 0.69 6.47 2.87
CA THR A 72 0.88 5.62 1.69
C THR A 72 2.25 5.00 1.77
N VAL A 73 2.32 3.68 1.80
CA VAL A 73 3.59 2.94 1.90
C VAL A 73 3.82 2.17 0.60
N PHE A 74 4.95 2.42 -0.03
CA PHE A 74 5.45 1.62 -1.15
C PHE A 74 6.29 0.49 -0.56
N ALA A 75 5.69 -0.69 -0.40
CA ALA A 75 6.29 -1.82 0.30
C ALA A 75 7.09 -2.71 -0.65
N PRO A 76 8.44 -2.69 -0.60
CA PRO A 76 9.26 -3.59 -1.39
C PRO A 76 9.21 -5.00 -0.83
N THR A 77 9.11 -5.99 -1.72
CA THR A 77 9.15 -7.41 -1.38
C THR A 77 10.57 -7.87 -1.01
N ASN A 78 10.68 -9.07 -0.43
CA ASN A 78 11.98 -9.70 -0.18
C ASN A 78 12.81 -9.78 -1.46
N GLU A 79 12.17 -10.10 -2.60
CA GLU A 79 12.81 -10.12 -3.92
C GLU A 79 13.30 -8.73 -4.35
N ALA A 80 12.56 -7.67 -4.00
CA ALA A 80 12.98 -6.30 -4.27
C ALA A 80 14.27 -5.96 -3.51
N PHE A 81 14.38 -6.37 -2.27
CA PHE A 81 15.63 -6.24 -1.50
C PHE A 81 16.78 -7.08 -2.07
N ALA A 82 16.48 -8.28 -2.59
CA ALA A 82 17.48 -9.14 -3.21
C ALA A 82 18.10 -8.56 -4.50
N LYS A 83 17.43 -7.61 -5.14
CA LYS A 83 17.96 -6.86 -6.30
C LYS A 83 19.03 -5.86 -5.94
N LEU A 84 19.12 -5.46 -4.66
CA LEU A 84 20.20 -4.59 -4.20
C LEU A 84 21.55 -5.31 -4.26
N PRO A 85 22.67 -4.57 -4.40
CA PRO A 85 24.00 -5.17 -4.36
C PRO A 85 24.19 -6.03 -3.11
N ALA A 86 24.90 -7.14 -3.23
CA ALA A 86 25.15 -8.05 -2.12
C ALA A 86 25.75 -7.31 -0.91
N GLY A 87 25.20 -7.60 0.29
CA GLY A 87 25.62 -6.96 1.53
C GLY A 87 25.02 -5.57 1.80
N THR A 88 24.29 -4.97 0.86
CA THR A 88 23.64 -3.66 1.06
C THR A 88 22.61 -3.71 2.19
N VAL A 89 21.74 -4.73 2.18
CA VAL A 89 20.71 -4.92 3.21
C VAL A 89 21.35 -5.14 4.58
N ASP A 90 22.34 -6.04 4.65
CA ASP A 90 23.06 -6.34 5.89
C ASP A 90 23.78 -5.09 6.44
N THR A 91 24.33 -4.27 5.54
CA THR A 91 24.97 -3.01 5.92
C THR A 91 23.96 -2.00 6.45
N LEU A 92 22.80 -1.85 5.80
CA LEU A 92 21.72 -0.95 6.25
C LEU A 92 21.12 -1.37 7.59
N LEU A 93 21.07 -2.67 7.87
CA LEU A 93 20.53 -3.21 9.14
C LEU A 93 21.47 -3.05 10.32
N LYS A 94 22.72 -2.65 10.11
CA LYS A 94 23.67 -2.41 11.19
C LYS A 94 23.28 -1.18 12.01
N PRO A 95 23.47 -1.21 13.34
CA PRO A 95 23.12 -0.08 14.23
C PRO A 95 23.79 1.24 13.84
N GLU A 96 25.02 1.17 13.35
CA GLU A 96 25.80 2.34 12.88
C GLU A 96 25.17 3.03 11.65
N ASN A 97 24.35 2.32 10.87
CA ASN A 97 23.71 2.83 9.66
C ASN A 97 22.20 3.10 9.87
N LYS A 98 21.74 3.16 11.12
CA LYS A 98 20.32 3.35 11.44
C LYS A 98 19.73 4.59 10.78
N ASP A 99 20.43 5.71 10.78
CA ASP A 99 19.94 6.96 10.17
C ASP A 99 19.74 6.82 8.66
N GLN A 100 20.64 6.08 8.00
CA GLN A 100 20.54 5.79 6.59
C GLN A 100 19.35 4.84 6.30
N LEU A 101 19.16 3.84 7.15
CA LEU A 101 18.01 2.95 7.07
C LEU A 101 16.69 3.72 7.26
N VAL A 102 16.61 4.60 8.25
CA VAL A 102 15.44 5.47 8.49
C VAL A 102 15.17 6.33 7.27
N LYS A 103 16.20 6.94 6.67
CA LYS A 103 16.06 7.76 5.47
C LYS A 103 15.51 6.96 4.29
N VAL A 104 16.01 5.75 4.06
CA VAL A 104 15.51 4.85 3.00
C VAL A 104 14.06 4.44 3.26
N LEU A 105 13.72 4.00 4.47
CA LEU A 105 12.36 3.57 4.80
C LEU A 105 11.34 4.70 4.73
N THR A 106 11.67 5.88 5.25
CA THR A 106 10.80 7.06 5.17
C THR A 106 10.69 7.62 3.75
N TYR A 107 11.65 7.31 2.88
CA TYR A 107 11.57 7.60 1.44
C TYR A 107 10.52 6.74 0.72
N HIS A 108 10.16 5.56 1.27
CA HIS A 108 9.08 4.72 0.78
C HIS A 108 7.69 5.12 1.32
N VAL A 109 7.63 6.12 2.19
CA VAL A 109 6.40 6.57 2.83
C VAL A 109 6.02 7.97 2.34
N VAL A 110 4.77 8.12 1.93
CA VAL A 110 4.17 9.42 1.56
C VAL A 110 3.08 9.74 2.57
N ALA A 111 3.06 10.97 3.07
CA ALA A 111 1.97 11.44 3.93
C ALA A 111 0.67 11.56 3.14
N GLY A 112 -0.42 11.08 3.71
CA GLY A 112 -1.72 11.03 3.06
C GLY A 112 -2.03 9.67 2.44
N ARG A 113 -3.30 9.44 2.12
CA ARG A 113 -3.75 8.23 1.44
C ARG A 113 -3.85 8.50 -0.05
N VAL A 114 -2.92 7.96 -0.82
CA VAL A 114 -2.86 8.08 -2.28
C VAL A 114 -3.20 6.72 -2.90
N THR A 115 -4.40 6.59 -3.43
CA THR A 115 -4.84 5.38 -4.14
C THR A 115 -4.25 5.32 -5.55
N SER A 116 -4.24 4.13 -6.16
CA SER A 116 -3.80 3.95 -7.55
C SER A 116 -4.57 4.85 -8.51
N LYS A 117 -5.88 5.00 -8.32
CA LYS A 117 -6.74 5.88 -9.11
C LYS A 117 -6.33 7.35 -8.99
N GLN A 118 -6.05 7.81 -7.77
CA GLN A 118 -5.57 9.17 -7.54
C GLN A 118 -4.20 9.38 -8.17
N LEU A 119 -3.30 8.41 -8.02
CA LEU A 119 -1.96 8.45 -8.58
C LEU A 119 -1.98 8.53 -10.11
N ILE A 120 -2.78 7.68 -10.77
CA ILE A 120 -2.99 7.74 -12.22
C ILE A 120 -3.58 9.09 -12.63
N GLY A 121 -4.54 9.61 -11.87
CA GLY A 121 -5.11 10.93 -12.11
C GLY A 121 -4.08 12.06 -12.01
N MET A 122 -3.19 12.00 -11.03
CA MET A 122 -2.09 12.96 -10.88
C MET A 122 -1.10 12.87 -12.06
N ILE A 123 -0.72 11.65 -12.47
CA ILE A 123 0.17 11.41 -13.62
C ILE A 123 -0.42 11.99 -14.88
N LYS A 124 -1.72 11.76 -15.15
CA LYS A 124 -2.41 12.29 -16.33
C LYS A 124 -2.45 13.82 -16.34
N ARG A 125 -2.76 14.44 -15.20
CA ARG A 125 -2.78 15.90 -15.07
C ARG A 125 -1.38 16.53 -15.16
N GLY A 126 -0.36 15.80 -14.72
CA GLY A 126 1.04 16.23 -14.75
C GLY A 126 1.76 15.95 -16.08
N GLY A 127 1.00 15.69 -17.18
CA GLY A 127 1.62 15.46 -18.49
C GLY A 127 2.41 14.15 -18.59
N GLY A 128 1.99 13.12 -17.85
CA GLY A 128 2.62 11.78 -17.86
C GLY A 128 3.51 11.49 -16.66
N LYS A 129 3.68 12.44 -15.76
CA LYS A 129 4.45 12.28 -14.50
C LYS A 129 3.74 12.95 -13.33
N ALA A 130 3.95 12.40 -12.13
CA ALA A 130 3.50 13.01 -10.89
C ALA A 130 4.63 12.93 -9.85
N GLU A 131 4.87 14.03 -9.17
CA GLU A 131 5.84 14.09 -8.08
C GLU A 131 5.15 13.83 -6.74
N LEU A 132 5.71 12.91 -5.97
CA LEU A 132 5.24 12.53 -4.65
C LEU A 132 6.30 12.95 -3.63
N LYS A 133 5.89 13.79 -2.68
CA LYS A 133 6.74 14.19 -1.57
C LYS A 133 6.76 13.07 -0.53
N THR A 134 7.93 12.54 -0.23
CA THR A 134 8.11 11.49 0.76
C THR A 134 8.32 12.06 2.17
N VAL A 135 8.10 11.23 3.18
CA VAL A 135 8.30 11.61 4.60
C VAL A 135 9.78 11.94 4.88
N SER A 136 10.72 11.35 4.15
CA SER A 136 12.15 11.70 4.25
C SER A 136 12.49 13.09 3.71
N GLY A 137 11.56 13.75 3.04
CA GLY A 137 11.75 15.04 2.36
C GLY A 137 12.18 14.94 0.90
N GLY A 138 12.52 13.76 0.42
CA GLY A 138 12.85 13.50 -0.98
C GLY A 138 11.61 13.42 -1.87
N THR A 139 11.81 13.24 -3.17
CA THR A 139 10.75 13.18 -4.17
C THR A 139 10.80 11.86 -4.94
N LEU A 140 9.65 11.19 -5.04
CA LEU A 140 9.43 10.09 -5.96
C LEU A 140 8.65 10.58 -7.17
N THR A 141 9.10 10.23 -8.36
CA THR A 141 8.37 10.53 -9.59
C THR A 141 7.59 9.31 -10.04
N ALA A 142 6.28 9.42 -10.06
CA ALA A 142 5.38 8.38 -10.59
C ALA A 142 5.08 8.63 -12.06
N SER A 143 5.10 7.58 -12.87
CA SER A 143 4.75 7.60 -14.29
C SER A 143 3.96 6.35 -14.66
N LEU A 144 3.38 6.33 -15.86
CA LEU A 144 2.72 5.13 -16.39
C LEU A 144 3.63 4.49 -17.44
N ASP A 145 3.88 3.21 -17.30
CA ASP A 145 4.57 2.38 -18.27
C ASP A 145 3.74 1.11 -18.51
N MET A 146 3.35 0.86 -19.75
CA MET A 146 2.49 -0.27 -20.16
C MET A 146 1.24 -0.45 -19.28
N GLY A 147 0.65 0.66 -18.79
CA GLY A 147 -0.54 0.66 -17.95
C GLY A 147 -0.25 0.40 -16.45
N LYS A 148 0.99 0.19 -16.06
CA LYS A 148 1.43 0.06 -14.66
C LYS A 148 2.03 1.37 -14.17
N VAL A 149 1.87 1.63 -12.88
CA VAL A 149 2.54 2.76 -12.25
C VAL A 149 3.98 2.36 -11.94
N VAL A 150 4.91 3.17 -12.41
CA VAL A 150 6.34 3.05 -12.15
C VAL A 150 6.79 4.26 -11.35
N LEU A 151 7.48 4.00 -10.26
CA LEU A 151 8.12 5.00 -9.43
C LEU A 151 9.58 5.14 -9.88
N THR A 152 10.04 6.36 -10.00
CA THR A 152 11.45 6.67 -10.29
C THR A 152 12.00 7.46 -9.11
N ASP A 153 13.10 7.00 -8.56
CA ASP A 153 13.80 7.70 -7.47
C ASP A 153 14.74 8.79 -7.98
N GLU A 154 15.33 9.52 -7.05
CA GLU A 154 16.25 10.63 -7.37
C GLU A 154 17.58 10.18 -8.03
N LYS A 155 17.92 8.89 -7.92
CA LYS A 155 19.08 8.27 -8.57
C LYS A 155 18.77 7.68 -9.94
N GLY A 156 17.50 7.75 -10.37
CA GLY A 156 17.02 7.17 -11.63
C GLY A 156 16.64 5.69 -11.54
N GLY A 157 16.68 5.12 -10.33
CA GLY A 157 16.18 3.77 -10.07
C GLY A 157 14.67 3.69 -10.27
N LYS A 158 14.20 2.58 -10.83
CA LYS A 158 12.78 2.34 -11.13
C LYS A 158 12.22 1.23 -10.29
N SER A 159 10.98 1.42 -9.85
CA SER A 159 10.22 0.42 -9.10
C SER A 159 8.78 0.38 -9.59
N THR A 160 8.29 -0.81 -9.93
CA THR A 160 6.94 -0.99 -10.47
C THR A 160 5.98 -1.40 -9.36
N ILE A 161 4.80 -0.80 -9.33
CA ILE A 161 3.72 -1.25 -8.44
C ILE A 161 3.16 -2.56 -9.00
N THR A 162 3.27 -3.64 -8.23
CA THR A 162 2.79 -4.97 -8.60
C THR A 162 1.39 -5.27 -8.04
N ILE A 163 1.13 -4.85 -6.80
CA ILE A 163 -0.18 -4.92 -6.16
C ILE A 163 -0.49 -3.53 -5.61
N ALA A 164 -1.60 -2.95 -6.04
CA ALA A 164 -2.02 -1.63 -5.62
C ALA A 164 -3.23 -1.68 -4.68
N ASP A 165 -3.45 -0.58 -3.96
CA ASP A 165 -4.66 -0.35 -3.16
C ASP A 165 -4.93 -1.41 -2.08
N VAL A 166 -3.88 -1.87 -1.40
CA VAL A 166 -4.01 -2.71 -0.21
C VAL A 166 -4.34 -1.80 0.98
N TYR A 167 -5.63 -1.72 1.31
CA TYR A 167 -6.12 -0.81 2.33
C TYR A 167 -5.81 -1.29 3.75
N GLN A 168 -5.49 -0.32 4.60
CA GLN A 168 -5.18 -0.49 6.01
C GLN A 168 -6.00 0.50 6.84
N SER A 169 -6.15 0.27 8.14
CA SER A 169 -6.86 1.18 9.03
C SER A 169 -6.23 2.58 9.05
N ASN A 170 -4.92 2.66 9.00
CA ASN A 170 -4.14 3.91 9.03
C ASN A 170 -3.47 4.29 7.70
N GLY A 171 -3.84 3.65 6.57
CA GLY A 171 -3.24 4.02 5.28
C GLY A 171 -3.57 3.10 4.12
N VAL A 172 -2.68 3.08 3.15
CA VAL A 172 -2.70 2.18 1.99
C VAL A 172 -1.30 1.71 1.68
N ILE A 173 -1.17 0.45 1.31
CA ILE A 173 0.08 -0.15 0.83
C ILE A 173 -0.01 -0.37 -0.67
N HIS A 174 1.06 -0.03 -1.38
CA HIS A 174 1.33 -0.45 -2.75
C HIS A 174 2.58 -1.32 -2.75
N VAL A 175 2.44 -2.57 -3.13
CA VAL A 175 3.57 -3.50 -3.22
C VAL A 175 4.41 -3.18 -4.45
N VAL A 176 5.71 -3.09 -4.27
CA VAL A 176 6.66 -2.74 -5.33
C VAL A 176 7.75 -3.78 -5.51
N ASP A 177 8.25 -3.89 -6.73
CA ASP A 177 9.21 -4.92 -7.15
C ASP A 177 10.68 -4.52 -6.98
N SER A 178 10.96 -3.30 -6.55
CA SER A 178 12.32 -2.79 -6.35
C SER A 178 12.35 -1.76 -5.22
N VAL A 179 13.48 -1.68 -4.52
CA VAL A 179 13.72 -0.67 -3.48
C VAL A 179 14.09 0.65 -4.14
N VAL A 180 13.46 1.74 -3.75
CA VAL A 180 13.82 3.10 -4.18
C VAL A 180 14.77 3.73 -3.19
N LEU A 181 15.76 4.45 -3.69
CA LEU A 181 16.83 4.99 -2.87
C LEU A 181 16.84 6.54 -2.94
N PRO A 182 16.88 7.23 -1.79
CA PRO A 182 17.08 8.68 -1.76
C PRO A 182 18.51 9.05 -2.16
N ASN A 183 18.70 10.30 -2.53
CA ASN A 183 20.04 10.89 -2.70
C ASN A 183 20.80 10.99 -1.39
#